data_b91ff699e61e00ab8e1a7325c0b0e818
#
_entry.id   b91ff699e61e00ab8e1a7325c0b0e818
#
_cell.length_a   1.000
_cell.length_b   1.000
_cell.length_c   1.000
_cell.angle_alpha   90.00
_cell.angle_beta   90.00
_cell.angle_gamma   90.00
#
_symmetry.space_group_name_H-M   'P 1'
#
loop_
_entity.id
_entity.type
_entity.pdbx_description
1 polymer ?
#
loop_
_entity_poly.entity_id
_entity_poly.type
_entity_poly.pdbx_seq_one_letter_code
_entity_poly.pdbx_strand_id
1 'polypeptide(L)'
;MSNNIMKYKGYWAEINYSDEDRCFYGKIEELANELILIEGDTVEELRKDFENAVDDYIDDCKKHNKEPKKQYKGNFNVRIEPNLHKEAIILAKSLAISLNQFVASAIKDKIEITKSQK
;
A
#
# COMPACT_ATOMS: atom_id res chain seq x y z
N MET A 1 -9.01 -13.34 -2.58
CA MET A 1 -8.17 -12.15 -2.39
C MET A 1 -6.70 -12.52 -2.46
N SER A 2 -5.95 -11.76 -3.22
CA SER A 2 -4.51 -11.99 -3.36
C SER A 2 -3.79 -11.73 -2.03
N ASN A 3 -2.85 -12.59 -1.67
CA ASN A 3 -2.14 -12.49 -0.40
C ASN A 3 -0.63 -12.48 -0.62
N ASN A 4 -0.22 -11.85 -1.70
CA ASN A 4 1.19 -11.77 -2.08
C ASN A 4 1.86 -10.46 -1.61
N ILE A 5 1.38 -9.92 -0.49
CA ILE A 5 1.96 -8.72 0.12
C ILE A 5 2.80 -9.14 1.32
N MET A 6 4.06 -8.72 1.32
CA MET A 6 4.99 -8.95 2.42
C MET A 6 5.20 -7.63 3.16
N LYS A 7 5.19 -7.66 4.49
CA LYS A 7 5.27 -6.45 5.32
C LYS A 7 6.36 -6.56 6.37
N TYR A 8 7.01 -5.43 6.65
CA TYR A 8 8.04 -5.37 7.69
C TYR A 8 8.26 -3.91 8.09
N LYS A 9 8.12 -3.60 9.37
CA LYS A 9 8.35 -2.26 9.94
C LYS A 9 7.59 -1.14 9.22
N GLY A 10 6.37 -1.43 8.76
CA GLY A 10 5.56 -0.46 8.04
C GLY A 10 5.87 -0.32 6.56
N TYR A 11 6.87 -1.02 6.07
CA TYR A 11 7.16 -1.12 4.64
C TYR A 11 6.49 -2.37 4.08
N TRP A 12 6.22 -2.38 2.79
CA TRP A 12 5.57 -3.51 2.17
C TRP A 12 6.05 -3.68 0.74
N ALA A 13 5.86 -4.87 0.20
CA ALA A 13 6.20 -5.18 -1.17
C ALA A 13 5.18 -6.18 -1.71
N GLU A 14 4.80 -5.98 -2.95
CA GLU A 14 4.01 -6.97 -3.67
C GLU A 14 4.98 -7.96 -4.31
N ILE A 15 4.78 -9.25 -4.04
CA ILE A 15 5.70 -10.28 -4.48
C ILE A 15 5.22 -10.93 -5.77
N ASN A 16 6.12 -11.05 -6.72
CA ASN A 16 5.88 -11.65 -8.02
C ASN A 16 6.82 -12.80 -8.24
N TYR A 17 6.46 -13.70 -9.13
CA TYR A 17 7.31 -14.79 -9.54
C TYR A 17 7.70 -14.62 -11.00
N SER A 18 9.00 -14.77 -11.30
CA SER A 18 9.50 -14.76 -12.66
C SER A 18 9.86 -16.20 -13.06
N ASP A 19 9.09 -16.76 -13.99
CA ASP A 19 9.38 -18.10 -14.49
C ASP A 19 10.66 -18.12 -15.31
N GLU A 20 10.95 -17.03 -16.02
CA GLU A 20 12.16 -16.91 -16.82
C GLU A 20 13.42 -16.95 -15.96
N ASP A 21 13.44 -16.16 -14.89
CA ASP A 21 14.58 -16.09 -13.97
C ASP A 21 14.47 -17.07 -12.82
N ARG A 22 13.34 -17.72 -12.68
CA ARG A 22 13.04 -18.70 -11.61
C ARG A 22 13.30 -18.16 -10.24
N CYS A 23 12.82 -16.95 -9.99
CA CYS A 23 12.96 -16.32 -8.68
C CYS A 23 11.71 -15.53 -8.33
N PHE A 24 11.59 -15.25 -7.05
CA PHE A 24 10.60 -14.30 -6.55
C PHE A 24 11.23 -12.92 -6.50
N TYR A 25 10.43 -11.90 -6.75
CA TYR A 25 10.95 -10.53 -6.73
C TYR A 25 9.85 -9.56 -6.33
N GLY A 26 10.25 -8.36 -5.96
CA GLY A 26 9.33 -7.31 -5.63
C GLY A 26 10.02 -5.97 -5.50
N LYS A 27 9.22 -4.95 -5.31
CA LYS A 27 9.70 -3.59 -5.08
C LYS A 27 9.20 -3.14 -3.71
N ILE A 28 10.09 -2.59 -2.90
CA ILE A 28 9.71 -2.08 -1.58
C ILE A 28 8.95 -0.77 -1.74
N GLU A 29 7.76 -0.71 -1.14
CA GLU A 29 6.92 0.50 -1.12
C GLU A 29 7.17 1.30 0.14
N GLU A 30 6.71 2.54 0.18
CA GLU A 30 6.86 3.46 1.30
C GLU A 30 8.24 4.11 1.39
N LEU A 31 9.08 3.95 0.37
CA LEU A 31 10.39 4.59 0.35
C LEU A 31 10.28 6.01 -0.19
N ALA A 32 10.95 6.95 0.47
CA ALA A 32 11.00 8.32 0.01
C ALA A 32 12.15 8.47 -1.00
N ASN A 33 11.81 8.73 -2.26
CA ASN A 33 12.77 9.05 -3.32
C ASN A 33 13.80 7.97 -3.66
N GLU A 34 13.49 6.70 -3.39
CA GLU A 34 14.38 5.60 -3.75
C GLU A 34 13.61 4.43 -4.35
N LEU A 35 14.32 3.64 -5.14
CA LEU A 35 13.80 2.41 -5.70
C LEU A 35 14.68 1.27 -5.20
N ILE A 36 14.10 0.37 -4.41
CA ILE A 36 14.81 -0.80 -3.92
C ILE A 36 14.06 -2.05 -4.35
N LEU A 37 14.75 -2.90 -5.09
CA LEU A 37 14.22 -4.17 -5.56
C LEU A 37 14.76 -5.29 -4.68
N ILE A 38 13.91 -6.30 -4.44
CA ILE A 38 14.28 -7.47 -3.66
C ILE A 38 14.05 -8.73 -4.49
N GLU A 39 14.81 -9.77 -4.21
CA GLU A 39 14.64 -11.04 -4.90
C GLU A 39 15.15 -12.20 -4.02
N GLY A 40 14.70 -13.39 -4.35
CA GLY A 40 15.14 -14.61 -3.69
C GLY A 40 14.62 -15.83 -4.43
N ASP A 41 15.34 -16.93 -4.33
CA ASP A 41 14.93 -18.19 -4.98
C ASP A 41 13.90 -18.93 -4.15
N THR A 42 13.84 -18.67 -2.86
CA THR A 42 12.84 -19.23 -1.96
C THR A 42 12.14 -18.09 -1.21
N VAL A 43 11.01 -18.41 -0.58
CA VAL A 43 10.27 -17.42 0.22
C VAL A 43 11.15 -16.92 1.38
N GLU A 44 11.90 -17.82 2.01
CA GLU A 44 12.79 -17.47 3.13
C GLU A 44 13.89 -16.52 2.67
N GLU A 45 14.50 -16.79 1.54
CA GLU A 45 15.53 -15.91 0.97
C GLU A 45 14.98 -14.54 0.61
N LEU A 46 13.79 -14.51 0.00
CA LEU A 46 13.14 -13.27 -0.36
C LEU A 46 12.82 -12.43 0.88
N ARG A 47 12.28 -13.07 1.93
CA ARG A 47 11.95 -12.36 3.17
C ARG A 47 13.21 -11.80 3.82
N LYS A 48 14.27 -12.57 3.84
CA LYS A 48 15.54 -12.10 4.40
C LYS A 48 16.08 -10.91 3.62
N ASP A 49 16.02 -10.99 2.29
CA ASP A 49 16.45 -9.87 1.45
C ASP A 49 15.61 -8.61 1.70
N PHE A 50 14.29 -8.79 1.83
CA PHE A 50 13.38 -7.71 2.13
C PHE A 50 13.69 -7.06 3.48
N GLU A 51 13.80 -7.88 4.53
CA GLU A 51 14.04 -7.35 5.87
C GLU A 51 15.40 -6.65 5.98
N ASN A 52 16.42 -7.23 5.39
CA ASN A 52 17.75 -6.61 5.37
C ASN A 52 17.74 -5.29 4.61
N ALA A 53 17.06 -5.24 3.48
CA ALA A 53 16.97 -4.03 2.67
C ALA A 53 16.23 -2.91 3.42
N VAL A 54 15.15 -3.25 4.13
CA VAL A 54 14.41 -2.28 4.93
C VAL A 54 15.28 -1.76 6.08
N ASP A 55 15.96 -2.66 6.80
CA ASP A 55 16.83 -2.28 7.91
C ASP A 55 17.98 -1.39 7.45
N ASP A 56 18.61 -1.74 6.33
CA ASP A 56 19.69 -0.95 5.76
C ASP A 56 19.22 0.43 5.33
N TYR A 57 18.04 0.50 4.72
CA TYR A 57 17.46 1.77 4.30
C TYR A 57 17.16 2.67 5.49
N ILE A 58 16.59 2.12 6.56
CA ILE A 58 16.29 2.91 7.77
C ILE A 58 17.58 3.44 8.39
N ASP A 59 18.60 2.60 8.49
CA ASP A 59 19.91 3.00 9.03
C ASP A 59 20.54 4.09 8.18
N ASP A 60 20.47 3.96 6.86
CA ASP A 60 21.03 4.94 5.94
C ASP A 60 20.33 6.30 6.08
N CYS A 61 19.01 6.28 6.21
CA CYS A 61 18.24 7.50 6.41
C CYS A 61 18.61 8.19 7.71
N LYS A 62 18.81 7.44 8.79
CA LYS A 62 19.23 7.99 10.08
C LYS A 62 20.58 8.67 9.98
N LYS A 63 21.53 8.06 9.26
CA LYS A 63 22.87 8.62 9.09
C LYS A 63 22.86 9.93 8.32
N HIS A 64 21.88 10.13 7.45
CA HIS A 64 21.81 11.31 6.60
C HIS A 64 20.71 12.29 6.98
N ASN A 65 20.04 12.07 8.13
CA ASN A 65 18.93 12.90 8.62
C ASN A 65 17.81 13.02 7.58
N LYS A 66 17.49 11.92 6.90
CA LYS A 66 16.43 11.89 5.90
C LYS A 66 15.19 11.24 6.45
N GLU A 67 14.04 11.67 5.96
CA GLU A 67 12.75 11.05 6.23
C GLU A 67 12.68 9.71 5.49
N PRO A 68 12.53 8.57 6.18
CA PRO A 68 12.60 7.27 5.51
C PRO A 68 11.32 6.85 4.76
N LYS A 69 10.19 7.46 5.03
CA LYS A 69 8.92 7.06 4.41
C LYS A 69 8.27 8.16 3.60
N LYS A 70 7.61 7.76 2.51
CA LYS A 70 6.68 8.62 1.80
C LYS A 70 5.50 8.94 2.70
N GLN A 71 5.04 10.19 2.66
CA GLN A 71 3.81 10.56 3.35
C GLN A 71 2.66 10.55 2.34
N TYR A 72 1.58 9.89 2.70
CA TYR A 72 0.34 9.94 1.94
C TYR A 72 -0.39 11.23 2.31
N LYS A 73 -0.83 11.97 1.31
CA LYS A 73 -1.40 13.31 1.52
C LYS A 73 -2.87 13.31 1.93
N GLY A 74 -3.55 12.18 1.77
CA GLY A 74 -4.98 12.11 2.05
C GLY A 74 -5.85 12.60 0.90
N ASN A 75 -5.25 12.98 -0.21
CA ASN A 75 -5.97 13.42 -1.40
C ASN A 75 -5.65 12.51 -2.57
N PHE A 76 -6.67 12.04 -3.27
CA PHE A 76 -6.50 11.27 -4.50
C PHE A 76 -7.79 11.33 -5.30
N ASN A 77 -7.69 11.12 -6.60
CA ASN A 77 -8.83 11.16 -7.50
C ASN A 77 -9.35 9.77 -7.76
N VAL A 78 -10.67 9.62 -7.78
CA VAL A 78 -11.35 8.37 -8.08
C VAL A 78 -12.29 8.59 -9.25
N ARG A 79 -12.26 7.68 -10.22
CA ARG A 79 -13.18 7.70 -11.35
C ARG A 79 -14.22 6.62 -11.14
N ILE A 80 -15.49 7.01 -11.10
CA ILE A 80 -16.62 6.09 -10.89
C ILE A 80 -17.68 6.35 -11.95
N GLU A 81 -18.64 5.43 -12.05
CA GLU A 81 -19.76 5.60 -12.98
C GLU A 81 -20.61 6.82 -12.57
N PRO A 82 -21.14 7.55 -13.57
CA PRO A 82 -21.97 8.73 -13.27
C PRO A 82 -23.14 8.43 -12.35
N ASN A 83 -23.79 7.28 -12.47
CA ASN A 83 -24.91 6.90 -11.61
C ASN A 83 -24.47 6.72 -10.17
N LEU A 84 -23.31 6.15 -9.92
CA LEU A 84 -22.76 6.02 -8.57
C LEU A 84 -22.45 7.37 -7.97
N HIS A 85 -21.91 8.27 -8.78
CA HIS A 85 -21.62 9.62 -8.35
C HIS A 85 -22.90 10.33 -7.91
N LYS A 86 -23.96 10.22 -8.73
CA LYS A 86 -25.27 10.81 -8.42
C LYS A 86 -25.86 10.25 -7.13
N GLU A 87 -25.85 8.93 -6.99
CA GLU A 87 -26.40 8.27 -5.80
C GLU A 87 -25.62 8.67 -4.54
N ALA A 88 -24.31 8.80 -4.63
CA ALA A 88 -23.49 9.22 -3.50
C ALA A 88 -23.86 10.63 -3.06
N ILE A 89 -24.07 11.54 -4.01
CA ILE A 89 -24.47 12.92 -3.70
C ILE A 89 -25.84 12.93 -3.01
N ILE A 90 -26.80 12.19 -3.53
CA ILE A 90 -28.16 12.15 -2.97
C ILE A 90 -28.13 11.61 -1.54
N LEU A 91 -27.41 10.52 -1.32
CA LEU A 91 -27.34 9.92 0.02
C LEU A 91 -26.60 10.80 1.00
N ALA A 92 -25.51 11.44 0.57
CA ALA A 92 -24.78 12.36 1.43
C ALA A 92 -25.70 13.51 1.89
N LYS A 93 -26.48 14.07 0.97
CA LYS A 93 -27.42 15.14 1.31
C LYS A 93 -28.51 14.64 2.25
N SER A 94 -29.02 13.43 2.04
CA SER A 94 -30.04 12.87 2.92
C SER A 94 -29.53 12.65 4.34
N LEU A 95 -28.23 12.43 4.49
CA LEU A 95 -27.58 12.26 5.80
C LEU A 95 -27.05 13.57 6.38
N ALA A 96 -27.24 14.68 5.64
CA ALA A 96 -26.74 16.01 6.03
C ALA A 96 -25.23 16.05 6.23
N ILE A 97 -24.49 15.32 5.38
CA ILE A 97 -23.03 15.35 5.37
C ILE A 97 -22.52 15.74 3.98
N SER A 98 -21.26 16.14 3.90
CA SER A 98 -20.65 16.47 2.62
C SER A 98 -20.36 15.19 1.81
N LEU A 99 -20.18 15.35 0.50
CA LEU A 99 -19.78 14.24 -0.34
C LEU A 99 -18.42 13.68 0.11
N ASN A 100 -17.49 14.57 0.48
CA ASN A 100 -16.18 14.13 0.99
C ASN A 100 -16.32 13.28 2.25
N GLN A 101 -17.18 13.68 3.18
CA GLN A 101 -17.43 12.89 4.40
C GLN A 101 -18.05 11.55 4.08
N PHE A 102 -18.98 11.52 3.13
CA PHE A 102 -19.62 10.28 2.69
C PHE A 102 -18.59 9.32 2.10
N VAL A 103 -17.72 9.82 1.22
CA VAL A 103 -16.69 8.99 0.57
C VAL A 103 -15.67 8.50 1.59
N ALA A 104 -15.22 9.37 2.50
CA ALA A 104 -14.27 8.98 3.54
C ALA A 104 -14.82 7.87 4.42
N SER A 105 -16.10 7.99 4.80
CA SER A 105 -16.77 6.96 5.59
C SER A 105 -16.89 5.64 4.83
N ALA A 106 -17.22 5.71 3.55
CA ALA A 106 -17.34 4.52 2.70
C ALA A 106 -16.01 3.78 2.59
N ILE A 107 -14.91 4.52 2.44
CA ILE A 107 -13.57 3.93 2.36
C ILE A 107 -13.21 3.25 3.69
N LYS A 108 -13.46 3.92 4.79
CA LYS A 108 -13.20 3.36 6.13
C LYS A 108 -13.98 2.07 6.34
N ASP A 109 -15.27 2.07 6.01
CA ASP A 109 -16.12 0.90 6.15
C ASP A 109 -15.63 -0.25 5.28
N LYS A 110 -15.26 0.05 4.04
CA LYS A 110 -14.78 -0.98 3.11
C LYS A 110 -13.48 -1.61 3.60
N ILE A 111 -12.58 -0.81 4.15
CA ILE A 111 -11.32 -1.30 4.70
C ILE A 111 -11.60 -2.23 5.89
N GLU A 112 -12.47 -1.82 6.80
CA GLU A 112 -12.80 -2.63 7.98
C GLU A 112 -13.46 -3.95 7.60
N ILE A 113 -14.40 -3.92 6.65
CA ILE A 113 -15.06 -5.12 6.14
C ILE A 113 -14.05 -6.06 5.49
N THR A 114 -13.16 -5.50 4.66
CA THR A 114 -12.16 -6.29 3.96
C THR A 114 -11.20 -6.97 4.93
N LYS A 115 -10.77 -6.26 5.97
CA LYS A 115 -9.88 -6.83 6.99
C LYS A 115 -10.53 -7.94 7.78
N SER A 116 -11.83 -7.87 8.01
CA SER A 116 -12.55 -8.89 8.78
C SER A 116 -12.88 -10.15 7.98
N GLN A 117 -12.62 -10.16 6.68
CA GLN A 117 -12.92 -11.29 5.79
C GLN A 117 -11.74 -12.26 5.62
N LYS A 118 -10.82 -12.28 6.52
CA LYS A 118 -9.69 -13.21 6.43
C LYS A 118 -10.07 -14.63 6.78
#